data_943828fcac1869d5a71c0369fca42006
#
_entry.id   943828fcac1869d5a71c0369fca42006
#
_cell.length_a   1.000
_cell.length_b   1.000
_cell.length_c   1.000
_cell.angle_alpha   90.00
_cell.angle_beta   90.00
_cell.angle_gamma   90.00
#
_symmetry.space_group_name_H-M   'P 1'
#
loop_
_entity.id
_entity.type
_entity.pdbx_description
1 polymer ?
#
loop_
_entity_poly.entity_id
_entity_poly.type
_entity_poly.pdbx_seq_one_letter_code
_entity_poly.pdbx_strand_id
1 'polypeptide(L)'
;IENITQLQRKMNDLQLENQLLKNLLDQAGVPYKQQLAALQSVEEKEDYQPDQGKRIIHPNVITSQMANIFFSRFWGRQDVYAKRNENKNNGKASYFPQCENFWGNMCHRKLKTGIPCRKCEYRKYKQLEMKDLLAHLNGESYNSSDVIGIYPLYKDGNCRFLAFDFDNHEKNAEENDFANTNDEWIEEVEVMRKVCTLNGIEPLVERSRSGR
;
A
#
# COMPACT_ATOMS: atom_id res chain seq x y z
N ILE A 1 31.40 5.08 9.01
CA ILE A 1 32.33 3.94 9.19
C ILE A 1 31.79 2.98 10.26
N GLU A 2 31.30 3.47 11.41
CA GLU A 2 30.71 2.63 12.47
C GLU A 2 29.51 1.80 12.00
N ASN A 3 28.68 2.36 11.14
CA ASN A 3 27.49 1.69 10.62
C ASN A 3 27.82 0.46 9.71
N ILE A 4 28.87 0.55 8.91
CA ILE A 4 29.32 -0.56 8.05
C ILE A 4 29.85 -1.73 8.88
N THR A 5 30.61 -1.44 9.92
CA THR A 5 31.16 -2.48 10.81
C THR A 5 30.06 -3.20 11.60
N GLN A 6 29.02 -2.46 12.03
CA GLN A 6 27.84 -3.05 12.70
C GLN A 6 27.03 -3.93 11.75
N LEU A 7 26.85 -3.50 10.49
CA LEU A 7 26.16 -4.29 9.47
C LEU A 7 26.92 -5.56 9.13
N GLN A 8 28.24 -5.49 9.01
CA GLN A 8 29.11 -6.66 8.79
C GLN A 8 29.03 -7.66 9.94
N ARG A 9 29.03 -7.20 11.20
CA ARG A 9 28.85 -8.06 12.38
C ARG A 9 27.49 -8.76 12.33
N LYS A 10 26.40 -8.03 12.14
CA LYS A 10 25.05 -8.62 12.00
C LYS A 10 24.96 -9.63 10.87
N MET A 11 25.59 -9.35 9.74
CA MET A 11 25.63 -10.28 8.62
C MET A 11 26.35 -11.58 8.99
N ASN A 12 27.49 -11.50 9.66
CA ASN A 12 28.24 -12.67 10.12
C ASN A 12 27.44 -13.50 11.15
N ASP A 13 26.76 -12.81 12.10
CA ASP A 13 25.90 -13.47 13.10
C ASP A 13 24.75 -14.22 12.44
N LEU A 14 24.06 -13.60 11.48
CA LEU A 14 22.99 -14.23 10.71
C LEU A 14 23.50 -15.40 9.85
N GLN A 15 24.69 -15.33 9.31
CA GLN A 15 25.30 -16.44 8.56
C GLN A 15 25.60 -17.65 9.46
N LEU A 16 26.12 -17.40 10.66
CA LEU A 16 26.37 -18.42 11.68
C LEU A 16 25.08 -19.08 12.14
N GLU A 17 24.05 -18.29 12.45
CA GLU A 17 22.73 -18.79 12.84
C GLU A 17 22.10 -19.63 11.73
N ASN A 18 22.14 -19.17 10.49
CA ASN A 18 21.64 -19.91 9.32
C ASN A 18 22.36 -21.27 9.15
N GLN A 19 23.66 -21.28 9.39
CA GLN A 19 24.45 -22.53 9.29
C GLN A 19 24.08 -23.50 10.41
N LEU A 20 23.88 -23.01 11.62
CA LEU A 20 23.40 -23.82 12.75
C LEU A 20 22.03 -24.41 12.48
N LEU A 21 21.07 -23.58 12.01
CA LEU A 21 19.71 -24.03 11.69
C LEU A 21 19.71 -25.09 10.58
N LYS A 22 20.53 -24.94 9.53
CA LYS A 22 20.67 -25.94 8.47
C LYS A 22 21.21 -27.26 9.01
N ASN A 23 22.21 -27.22 9.89
CA ASN A 23 22.75 -28.42 10.53
C ASN A 23 21.70 -29.13 11.40
N LEU A 24 20.91 -28.39 12.16
CA LEU A 24 19.82 -28.95 12.97
C LEU A 24 18.71 -29.58 12.11
N LEU A 25 18.37 -28.96 10.99
CA LEU A 25 17.40 -29.51 10.03
C LEU A 25 17.92 -30.80 9.36
N ASP A 26 19.21 -30.85 9.00
CA ASP A 26 19.85 -32.06 8.46
C ASP A 26 19.87 -33.18 9.51
N GLN A 27 20.19 -32.90 10.78
CA GLN A 27 20.14 -33.86 11.87
C GLN A 27 18.71 -34.36 12.17
N ALA A 28 17.71 -33.47 12.03
CA ALA A 28 16.31 -33.82 12.22
C ALA A 28 15.70 -34.55 11.01
N GLY A 29 16.42 -34.70 9.90
CA GLY A 29 15.95 -35.34 8.67
C GLY A 29 14.86 -34.53 7.94
N VAL A 30 14.78 -33.22 8.16
CA VAL A 30 13.76 -32.35 7.53
C VAL A 30 14.22 -31.98 6.10
N PRO A 31 13.44 -32.31 5.06
CA PRO A 31 13.81 -32.04 3.68
C PRO A 31 13.57 -30.57 3.29
N TYR A 32 14.50 -29.68 3.61
CA TYR A 32 14.39 -28.24 3.31
C TYR A 32 15.15 -27.82 2.04
N LYS A 33 16.10 -28.62 1.55
CA LYS A 33 17.03 -28.23 0.47
C LYS A 33 16.32 -27.94 -0.86
N GLN A 34 15.27 -28.70 -1.18
CA GLN A 34 14.48 -28.47 -2.40
C GLN A 34 13.69 -27.16 -2.34
N GLN A 35 13.12 -26.84 -1.18
CA GLN A 35 12.40 -25.60 -0.95
C GLN A 35 13.34 -24.39 -0.98
N LEU A 36 14.53 -24.53 -0.40
CA LEU A 36 15.55 -23.48 -0.43
C LEU A 36 16.06 -23.25 -1.85
N ALA A 37 16.32 -24.30 -2.64
CA ALA A 37 16.73 -24.19 -4.03
C ALA A 37 15.63 -23.55 -4.91
N ALA A 38 14.36 -23.85 -4.65
CA ALA A 38 13.24 -23.21 -5.33
C ALA A 38 13.17 -21.70 -5.03
N LEU A 39 13.39 -21.30 -3.78
CA LEU A 39 13.45 -19.88 -3.39
C LEU A 39 14.64 -19.17 -4.04
N GLN A 40 15.82 -19.76 -4.03
CA GLN A 40 17.03 -19.19 -4.64
C GLN A 40 16.92 -19.09 -6.17
N SER A 41 16.26 -20.05 -6.84
CA SER A 41 16.04 -19.98 -8.29
C SER A 41 15.06 -18.89 -8.71
N VAL A 42 14.26 -18.38 -7.77
CA VAL A 42 13.40 -17.20 -7.98
C VAL A 42 14.23 -15.91 -7.86
N GLU A 43 15.17 -15.84 -6.91
CA GLU A 43 16.05 -14.68 -6.71
C GLU A 43 17.09 -14.50 -7.84
N GLU A 44 17.64 -15.59 -8.40
CA GLU A 44 18.62 -15.53 -9.50
C GLU A 44 18.03 -15.10 -10.85
N LYS A 45 16.71 -15.08 -10.99
CA LYS A 45 16.04 -14.60 -12.22
C LYS A 45 15.71 -13.12 -12.22
N GLU A 46 15.86 -12.44 -11.11
CA GLU A 46 15.73 -11.00 -11.03
C GLU A 46 17.09 -10.34 -11.26
N ASP A 47 17.49 -10.24 -12.52
CA ASP A 47 18.45 -9.23 -12.96
C ASP A 47 17.76 -7.86 -12.71
N TYR A 48 18.02 -7.27 -11.54
CA TYR A 48 17.44 -6.01 -11.11
C TYR A 48 17.94 -4.89 -12.03
N GLN A 49 17.25 -4.72 -13.11
CA GLN A 49 17.28 -3.49 -13.86
C GLN A 49 16.39 -2.49 -13.07
N PRO A 50 16.92 -1.36 -12.59
CA PRO A 50 16.08 -0.35 -11.96
C PRO A 50 15.06 0.12 -12.99
N ASP A 51 13.89 -0.47 -12.96
CA ASP A 51 12.80 -0.17 -13.88
C ASP A 51 12.32 1.26 -13.62
N GLN A 52 12.24 2.02 -14.69
CA GLN A 52 11.77 3.41 -14.73
C GLN A 52 10.31 3.50 -14.27
N GLY A 53 10.07 3.23 -12.98
CA GLY A 53 8.83 3.56 -12.28
C GLY A 53 7.63 2.65 -12.50
N LYS A 54 7.75 1.50 -13.16
CA LYS A 54 6.68 0.50 -13.23
C LYS A 54 6.93 -0.60 -12.21
N ARG A 55 6.20 -0.57 -11.10
CA ARG A 55 6.11 -1.72 -10.20
C ARG A 55 5.39 -2.85 -10.94
N ILE A 56 6.12 -3.86 -11.36
CA ILE A 56 5.53 -5.13 -11.81
C ILE A 56 5.26 -5.94 -10.55
N ILE A 57 4.02 -5.89 -10.07
CA ILE A 57 3.54 -6.85 -9.07
C ILE A 57 3.11 -8.08 -9.86
N HIS A 58 3.81 -9.20 -9.67
CA HIS A 58 3.41 -10.45 -10.30
C HIS A 58 2.08 -10.91 -9.72
N PRO A 59 1.01 -11.04 -10.53
CA PRO A 59 -0.35 -11.32 -10.06
C PRO A 59 -0.48 -12.67 -9.32
N ASN A 60 0.47 -13.58 -9.49
CA ASN A 60 0.45 -14.90 -8.87
C ASN A 60 1.00 -14.93 -7.42
N VAL A 61 1.42 -13.79 -6.88
CA VAL A 61 2.03 -13.73 -5.54
C VAL A 61 1.02 -13.40 -4.44
N ILE A 62 -0.05 -12.65 -4.75
CA ILE A 62 -1.01 -12.21 -3.73
C ILE A 62 -2.08 -13.28 -3.50
N THR A 63 -2.01 -13.94 -2.35
CA THR A 63 -3.02 -14.90 -1.90
C THR A 63 -4.15 -14.22 -1.14
N SER A 64 -5.31 -14.88 -1.05
CA SER A 64 -6.44 -14.39 -0.23
C SER A 64 -6.05 -14.24 1.24
N GLN A 65 -5.12 -15.06 1.75
CA GLN A 65 -4.61 -14.93 3.12
C GLN A 65 -3.80 -13.65 3.29
N MET A 66 -2.91 -13.33 2.34
CA MET A 66 -2.15 -12.07 2.35
C MET A 66 -3.08 -10.86 2.24
N ALA A 67 -4.09 -10.93 1.37
CA ALA A 67 -5.10 -9.89 1.23
C ALA A 67 -5.89 -9.68 2.53
N ASN A 68 -6.24 -10.75 3.25
CA ASN A 68 -6.89 -10.66 4.56
C ASN A 68 -6.00 -10.00 5.61
N ILE A 69 -4.71 -10.36 5.66
CA ILE A 69 -3.74 -9.74 6.58
C ILE A 69 -3.61 -8.24 6.27
N PHE A 70 -3.44 -7.88 5.00
CA PHE A 70 -3.41 -6.49 4.58
C PHE A 70 -4.67 -5.74 5.00
N PHE A 71 -5.85 -6.28 4.68
CA PHE A 71 -7.12 -5.66 5.00
C PHE A 71 -7.35 -5.53 6.51
N SER A 72 -6.85 -6.47 7.33
CA SER A 72 -6.94 -6.36 8.78
C SER A 72 -6.22 -5.15 9.36
N ARG A 73 -5.20 -4.64 8.66
CA ARG A 73 -4.45 -3.43 9.06
C ARG A 73 -5.15 -2.16 8.63
N PHE A 74 -5.75 -2.16 7.44
CA PHE A 74 -6.40 -1.00 6.81
C PHE A 74 -7.92 -1.10 6.81
N TRP A 75 -8.48 -1.69 7.86
CA TRP A 75 -9.92 -1.88 7.98
C TRP A 75 -10.65 -0.54 8.18
N GLY A 76 -11.63 -0.29 7.32
CA GLY A 76 -12.56 0.83 7.44
C GLY A 76 -14.01 0.36 7.41
N ARG A 77 -14.91 1.24 7.00
CA ARG A 77 -16.31 0.90 6.76
C ARG A 77 -16.42 -0.23 5.73
N GLN A 78 -17.25 -1.22 6.02
CA GLN A 78 -17.49 -2.35 5.10
C GLN A 78 -18.66 -2.10 4.18
N ASP A 79 -19.56 -1.20 4.57
CA ASP A 79 -20.80 -0.91 3.83
C ASP A 79 -20.57 0.02 2.63
N VAL A 80 -19.35 0.51 2.43
CA VAL A 80 -19.01 1.40 1.32
C VAL A 80 -17.49 1.39 1.07
N TYR A 81 -17.12 1.44 -0.20
CA TYR A 81 -15.77 1.72 -0.65
C TYR A 81 -15.79 2.56 -1.91
N ALA A 82 -14.69 3.18 -2.26
CA ALA A 82 -14.56 3.95 -3.48
C ALA A 82 -13.67 3.20 -4.49
N LYS A 83 -13.84 3.50 -5.78
CA LYS A 83 -12.89 3.12 -6.84
C LYS A 83 -12.33 4.37 -7.51
N ARG A 84 -11.06 4.28 -7.88
CA ARG A 84 -10.39 5.29 -8.71
C ARG A 84 -11.01 5.31 -10.10
N ASN A 85 -11.20 6.48 -10.61
CA ASN A 85 -11.59 6.70 -11.99
C ASN A 85 -10.78 7.88 -12.54
N GLU A 86 -10.16 7.68 -13.68
CA GLU A 86 -9.38 8.70 -14.37
C GLU A 86 -10.21 9.30 -15.51
N ASN A 87 -10.24 10.60 -15.56
CA ASN A 87 -10.90 11.32 -16.64
C ASN A 87 -10.01 11.25 -17.89
N LYS A 88 -10.49 10.58 -18.94
CA LYS A 88 -9.75 10.35 -20.19
C LYS A 88 -9.33 11.64 -20.90
N ASN A 89 -10.03 12.76 -20.65
CA ASN A 89 -9.77 14.02 -21.35
C ASN A 89 -8.64 14.84 -20.72
N ASN A 90 -8.45 14.73 -19.40
CA ASN A 90 -7.49 15.58 -18.68
C ASN A 90 -6.56 14.80 -17.72
N GLY A 91 -6.63 13.46 -17.72
CA GLY A 91 -5.81 12.61 -16.86
C GLY A 91 -6.07 12.73 -15.36
N LYS A 92 -7.03 13.57 -14.93
CA LYS A 92 -7.30 13.77 -13.51
C LYS A 92 -8.01 12.54 -12.91
N ALA A 93 -7.43 12.00 -11.86
CA ALA A 93 -8.03 10.93 -11.09
C ALA A 93 -9.00 11.46 -10.04
N SER A 94 -10.07 10.69 -9.81
CA SER A 94 -11.06 10.95 -8.76
C SER A 94 -11.54 9.64 -8.18
N TYR A 95 -11.96 9.64 -6.92
CA TYR A 95 -12.49 8.47 -6.24
C TYR A 95 -13.99 8.61 -6.06
N PHE A 96 -14.73 7.57 -6.42
CA PHE A 96 -16.18 7.55 -6.32
C PHE A 96 -16.65 6.36 -5.50
N PRO A 97 -17.60 6.60 -4.55
CA PRO A 97 -18.22 5.51 -3.81
C PRO A 97 -18.93 4.57 -4.78
N GLN A 98 -18.73 3.27 -4.59
CA GLN A 98 -19.38 2.26 -5.39
C GLN A 98 -20.84 2.12 -4.97
N CYS A 99 -21.74 2.13 -5.94
CA CYS A 99 -23.17 2.08 -5.74
C CYS A 99 -23.82 1.12 -6.74
N GLU A 100 -24.77 0.30 -6.31
CA GLU A 100 -25.48 -0.61 -7.19
C GLU A 100 -26.29 0.12 -8.27
N ASN A 101 -26.82 1.29 -7.92
CA ASN A 101 -27.58 2.14 -8.84
C ASN A 101 -26.69 3.09 -9.68
N PHE A 102 -25.37 2.90 -9.66
CA PHE A 102 -24.46 3.76 -10.41
C PHE A 102 -24.74 3.63 -11.92
N TRP A 103 -24.95 4.77 -12.58
CA TRP A 103 -25.40 4.85 -13.98
C TRP A 103 -26.79 4.24 -14.26
N GLY A 104 -27.52 3.79 -13.26
CA GLY A 104 -28.93 3.40 -13.40
C GLY A 104 -29.83 4.60 -13.75
N ASN A 105 -31.10 4.31 -14.06
CA ASN A 105 -32.06 5.35 -14.50
C ASN A 105 -32.35 6.42 -13.44
N MET A 106 -32.20 6.08 -12.16
CA MET A 106 -32.40 7.00 -11.02
C MET A 106 -31.10 7.62 -10.51
N CYS A 107 -29.99 7.40 -11.20
CA CYS A 107 -28.70 7.94 -10.79
C CYS A 107 -28.62 9.42 -11.06
N HIS A 108 -28.59 10.25 -10.02
CA HIS A 108 -28.48 11.70 -10.12
C HIS A 108 -27.25 12.18 -10.88
N ARG A 109 -26.16 11.42 -10.81
CA ARG A 109 -24.94 11.70 -11.57
C ARG A 109 -25.14 11.49 -13.07
N LYS A 110 -25.83 10.40 -13.48
CA LYS A 110 -26.22 10.16 -14.88
C LYS A 110 -27.17 11.25 -15.37
N LEU A 111 -28.12 11.61 -14.54
CA LEU A 111 -29.14 12.63 -14.85
C LEU A 111 -28.61 14.06 -14.75
N LYS A 112 -27.37 14.25 -14.29
CA LYS A 112 -26.73 15.57 -14.11
C LYS A 112 -27.56 16.55 -13.26
N THR A 113 -28.27 16.07 -12.25
CA THR A 113 -29.17 16.88 -11.40
C THR A 113 -28.42 17.76 -10.41
N GLY A 114 -27.11 17.64 -10.27
CA GLY A 114 -26.30 18.36 -9.27
C GLY A 114 -26.36 17.78 -7.87
N ILE A 115 -27.21 16.79 -7.61
CA ILE A 115 -27.32 16.16 -6.28
C ILE A 115 -26.11 15.23 -6.05
N PRO A 116 -25.29 15.47 -5.03
CA PRO A 116 -24.12 14.65 -4.74
C PRO A 116 -24.56 13.27 -4.20
N CYS A 117 -23.73 12.23 -4.44
CA CYS A 117 -24.03 10.86 -4.01
C CYS A 117 -24.34 10.75 -2.51
N ARG A 118 -23.74 11.58 -1.65
CA ARG A 118 -24.00 11.59 -0.20
C ARG A 118 -25.43 11.98 0.16
N LYS A 119 -26.12 12.73 -0.71
CA LYS A 119 -27.52 13.20 -0.53
C LYS A 119 -28.51 12.44 -1.43
N CYS A 120 -28.03 11.48 -2.24
CA CYS A 120 -28.88 10.73 -3.15
C CYS A 120 -29.77 9.76 -2.38
N GLU A 121 -31.06 9.83 -2.58
CA GLU A 121 -32.07 8.95 -1.97
C GLU A 121 -32.03 7.51 -2.55
N TYR A 122 -31.58 7.37 -3.79
CA TYR A 122 -31.47 6.08 -4.49
C TYR A 122 -30.11 5.42 -4.27
N ARG A 123 -29.27 5.94 -3.38
CA ARG A 123 -27.94 5.36 -3.15
C ARG A 123 -28.06 4.01 -2.46
N LYS A 124 -27.38 3.02 -3.04
CA LYS A 124 -27.23 1.70 -2.47
C LYS A 124 -25.76 1.32 -2.59
N TYR A 125 -25.00 1.60 -1.53
CA TYR A 125 -23.57 1.36 -1.56
C TYR A 125 -23.26 -0.14 -1.66
N LYS A 126 -22.19 -0.44 -2.37
CA LYS A 126 -21.65 -1.79 -2.46
C LYS A 126 -20.70 -2.05 -1.32
N GLN A 127 -20.76 -3.25 -0.79
CA GLN A 127 -19.77 -3.76 0.16
C GLN A 127 -18.47 -4.07 -0.58
N LEU A 128 -17.34 -3.91 0.12
CA LEU A 128 -16.04 -4.34 -0.38
C LEU A 128 -15.95 -5.86 -0.32
N GLU A 129 -15.73 -6.49 -1.47
CA GLU A 129 -15.58 -7.93 -1.58
C GLU A 129 -14.09 -8.32 -1.76
N MET A 130 -13.74 -9.56 -1.41
CA MET A 130 -12.37 -10.09 -1.57
C MET A 130 -11.85 -9.95 -3.00
N LYS A 131 -12.71 -10.12 -4.00
CA LYS A 131 -12.32 -9.95 -5.42
C LYS A 131 -11.84 -8.52 -5.73
N ASP A 132 -12.48 -7.49 -5.14
CA ASP A 132 -12.09 -6.09 -5.34
C ASP A 132 -10.76 -5.80 -4.65
N LEU A 133 -10.54 -6.39 -3.48
CA LEU A 133 -9.30 -6.26 -2.74
C LEU A 133 -8.14 -6.96 -3.47
N LEU A 134 -8.35 -8.17 -3.98
CA LEU A 134 -7.35 -8.88 -4.77
C LEU A 134 -7.01 -8.13 -6.06
N ALA A 135 -8.01 -7.62 -6.79
CA ALA A 135 -7.78 -6.82 -7.98
C ALA A 135 -6.94 -5.56 -7.67
N HIS A 136 -7.21 -4.91 -6.53
CA HIS A 136 -6.44 -3.77 -6.07
C HIS A 136 -4.97 -4.13 -5.78
N LEU A 137 -4.73 -5.22 -5.04
CA LEU A 137 -3.39 -5.63 -4.65
C LEU A 137 -2.57 -6.20 -5.82
N ASN A 138 -3.23 -6.85 -6.77
CA ASN A 138 -2.57 -7.38 -7.97
C ASN A 138 -2.30 -6.31 -9.03
N GLY A 139 -3.04 -5.20 -9.03
CA GLY A 139 -2.87 -4.15 -10.02
C GLY A 139 -3.22 -4.59 -11.44
N GLU A 140 -4.29 -5.35 -11.61
CA GLU A 140 -4.67 -6.00 -12.88
C GLU A 140 -5.15 -5.02 -13.95
N SER A 141 -5.59 -3.83 -13.53
CA SER A 141 -6.21 -2.88 -14.45
C SER A 141 -5.22 -1.88 -15.01
N TYR A 142 -5.08 -1.83 -16.33
CA TYR A 142 -4.17 -0.94 -17.05
C TYR A 142 -4.36 0.55 -16.70
N ASN A 143 -5.59 0.98 -16.43
CA ASN A 143 -5.93 2.37 -16.09
C ASN A 143 -6.05 2.61 -14.58
N SER A 144 -5.57 1.68 -13.76
CA SER A 144 -5.67 1.71 -12.29
C SER A 144 -7.11 1.90 -11.77
N SER A 145 -8.11 1.41 -12.51
CA SER A 145 -9.52 1.45 -12.08
C SER A 145 -9.86 0.42 -10.99
N ASP A 146 -8.94 -0.49 -10.71
CA ASP A 146 -8.95 -1.43 -9.60
C ASP A 146 -8.45 -0.82 -8.28
N VAL A 147 -7.79 0.35 -8.33
CA VAL A 147 -7.39 1.05 -7.11
C VAL A 147 -8.62 1.44 -6.31
N ILE A 148 -8.68 0.96 -5.07
CA ILE A 148 -9.77 1.24 -4.13
C ILE A 148 -9.38 2.31 -3.11
N GLY A 149 -10.40 3.00 -2.61
CA GLY A 149 -10.30 3.87 -1.45
C GLY A 149 -11.24 3.36 -0.36
N ILE A 150 -10.76 3.33 0.86
CA ILE A 150 -11.55 2.96 2.03
C ILE A 150 -12.02 4.21 2.78
N TYR A 151 -13.06 4.06 3.58
CA TYR A 151 -13.56 5.07 4.49
C TYR A 151 -13.16 4.69 5.91
N PRO A 152 -12.07 5.24 6.46
CA PRO A 152 -11.56 4.84 7.77
C PRO A 152 -12.48 5.23 8.92
N LEU A 153 -13.23 6.35 8.79
CA LEU A 153 -14.14 6.83 9.83
C LEU A 153 -15.47 6.07 9.78
N TYR A 154 -15.81 5.41 10.88
CA TYR A 154 -17.09 4.73 11.06
C TYR A 154 -18.25 5.72 11.30
N LYS A 155 -19.49 5.20 11.25
CA LYS A 155 -20.70 6.02 11.46
C LYS A 155 -20.83 6.56 12.88
N ASP A 156 -20.21 5.88 13.83
CA ASP A 156 -20.16 6.25 15.26
C ASP A 156 -19.03 7.23 15.61
N GLY A 157 -18.26 7.66 14.60
CA GLY A 157 -17.15 8.58 14.79
C GLY A 157 -15.81 7.92 15.17
N ASN A 158 -15.77 6.60 15.34
CA ASN A 158 -14.54 5.86 15.64
C ASN A 158 -13.76 5.55 14.37
N CYS A 159 -12.46 5.24 14.52
CA CYS A 159 -11.61 4.69 13.47
C CYS A 159 -10.66 3.63 14.07
N ARG A 160 -10.11 2.77 13.21
CA ARG A 160 -9.15 1.74 13.64
C ARG A 160 -7.70 2.13 13.43
N PHE A 161 -7.44 3.04 12.54
CA PHE A 161 -6.10 3.54 12.27
C PHE A 161 -6.15 5.03 11.96
N LEU A 162 -5.04 5.70 12.18
CA LEU A 162 -4.78 7.05 11.75
C LEU A 162 -3.70 7.01 10.67
N ALA A 163 -3.83 7.84 9.66
CA ALA A 163 -2.81 8.07 8.67
C ALA A 163 -2.36 9.53 8.77
N PHE A 164 -1.06 9.74 8.82
CA PHE A 164 -0.43 11.05 8.73
C PHE A 164 0.22 11.15 7.37
N ASP A 165 -0.05 12.23 6.66
CA ASP A 165 0.53 12.52 5.36
C ASP A 165 1.49 13.70 5.53
N PHE A 166 2.79 13.42 5.34
CA PHE A 166 3.84 14.42 5.40
C PHE A 166 4.18 14.80 3.97
N ASP A 167 3.73 15.96 3.55
CA ASP A 167 3.91 16.44 2.18
C ASP A 167 4.66 17.77 2.16
N ASN A 168 5.62 17.89 1.27
CA ASN A 168 6.33 19.17 1.10
C ASN A 168 5.47 20.10 0.24
N HIS A 169 4.86 21.08 0.89
CA HIS A 169 3.93 22.03 0.27
C HIS A 169 4.61 23.27 -0.32
N GLU A 170 5.92 23.36 -0.40
CA GLU A 170 6.59 24.50 -1.05
C GLU A 170 6.24 24.55 -2.54
N LYS A 171 5.16 25.26 -2.85
CA LYS A 171 4.61 25.44 -4.20
C LYS A 171 5.40 26.38 -5.09
N ASN A 172 6.53 26.95 -4.66
CA ASN A 172 7.24 28.02 -5.35
C ASN A 172 8.70 27.70 -5.73
N ALA A 173 9.15 26.47 -5.64
CA ALA A 173 10.42 26.11 -6.24
C ALA A 173 10.22 26.03 -7.76
N GLU A 174 10.77 26.99 -8.50
CA GLU A 174 10.94 26.89 -9.94
C GLU A 174 11.62 25.56 -10.27
N GLU A 175 11.18 24.86 -11.31
CA GLU A 175 11.50 23.47 -11.66
C GLU A 175 13.00 23.12 -11.79
N ASN A 176 13.91 24.04 -11.48
CA ASN A 176 15.36 23.91 -11.70
C ASN A 176 16.22 23.80 -10.44
N ASP A 177 15.65 23.80 -9.25
CA ASP A 177 16.44 23.75 -8.01
C ASP A 177 16.38 22.38 -7.34
N PHE A 178 17.05 21.38 -7.93
CA PHE A 178 17.29 20.06 -7.32
C PHE A 178 18.20 20.11 -6.08
N ALA A 179 18.71 21.27 -5.70
CA ALA A 179 19.70 21.42 -4.65
C ALA A 179 19.13 21.89 -3.29
N ASN A 180 17.83 22.25 -3.23
CA ASN A 180 17.22 22.76 -1.99
C ASN A 180 15.96 21.94 -1.66
N THR A 181 16.12 20.62 -1.53
CA THR A 181 15.11 19.81 -0.85
C THR A 181 15.20 20.10 0.63
N ASN A 182 14.29 20.92 1.12
CA ASN A 182 14.11 21.12 2.54
C ASN A 182 13.61 19.79 3.12
N ASP A 183 14.49 19.02 3.74
CA ASP A 183 14.19 17.69 4.30
C ASP A 183 13.45 17.78 5.66
N GLU A 184 12.85 18.94 5.97
CA GLU A 184 12.11 19.18 7.22
C GLU A 184 11.01 18.12 7.46
N TRP A 185 10.33 17.67 6.42
CA TRP A 185 9.34 16.61 6.55
C TRP A 185 9.90 15.28 7.04
N ILE A 186 11.19 14.99 6.75
CA ILE A 186 11.87 13.80 7.25
C ILE A 186 12.06 13.89 8.77
N GLU A 187 12.44 15.08 9.24
CA GLU A 187 12.58 15.33 10.67
C GLU A 187 11.24 15.23 11.38
N GLU A 188 10.15 15.74 10.79
CA GLU A 188 8.78 15.60 11.31
C GLU A 188 8.36 14.13 11.41
N VAL A 189 8.62 13.31 10.39
CA VAL A 189 8.37 11.86 10.42
C VAL A 189 9.14 11.19 11.56
N GLU A 190 10.42 11.52 11.72
CA GLU A 190 11.24 10.94 12.79
C GLU A 190 10.76 11.36 14.19
N VAL A 191 10.33 12.62 14.36
CA VAL A 191 9.72 13.08 15.62
C VAL A 191 8.43 12.30 15.91
N MET A 192 7.55 12.15 14.91
CA MET A 192 6.31 11.39 15.06
C MET A 192 6.59 9.92 15.43
N ARG A 193 7.54 9.29 14.77
CA ARG A 193 7.96 7.92 15.09
C ARG A 193 8.43 7.79 16.52
N LYS A 194 9.26 8.70 16.99
CA LYS A 194 9.75 8.74 18.38
C LYS A 194 8.59 8.89 19.37
N VAL A 195 7.66 9.82 19.10
CA VAL A 195 6.48 10.02 19.96
C VAL A 195 5.64 8.76 20.02
N CYS A 196 5.36 8.11 18.89
CA CYS A 196 4.62 6.86 18.84
C CYS A 196 5.30 5.76 19.67
N THR A 197 6.61 5.56 19.44
CA THR A 197 7.40 4.53 20.14
C THR A 197 7.43 4.76 21.66
N LEU A 198 7.59 6.01 22.12
CA LEU A 198 7.57 6.36 23.54
C LEU A 198 6.21 6.06 24.20
N ASN A 199 5.14 6.04 23.41
CA ASN A 199 3.79 5.69 23.88
C ASN A 199 3.40 4.23 23.58
N GLY A 200 4.37 3.37 23.22
CA GLY A 200 4.12 1.94 22.95
C GLY A 200 3.38 1.67 21.65
N ILE A 201 3.38 2.62 20.70
CA ILE A 201 2.76 2.50 19.39
C ILE A 201 3.86 2.26 18.38
N GLU A 202 3.75 1.18 17.59
CA GLU A 202 4.65 0.92 16.46
C GLU A 202 4.02 1.47 15.16
N PRO A 203 4.50 2.63 14.65
CA PRO A 203 3.95 3.20 13.42
C PRO A 203 4.48 2.47 12.19
N LEU A 204 3.61 2.24 11.22
CA LEU A 204 4.01 1.81 9.88
C LEU A 204 4.34 3.06 9.06
N VAL A 205 5.50 3.06 8.42
CA VAL A 205 5.93 4.16 7.55
C VAL A 205 5.94 3.66 6.11
N GLU A 206 5.24 4.37 5.25
CA GLU A 206 5.19 4.09 3.82
C GLU A 206 5.70 5.31 3.04
N ARG A 207 6.50 5.06 2.03
CA ARG A 207 6.93 6.10 1.10
C ARG A 207 5.95 6.18 -0.06
N SER A 208 5.48 7.38 -0.38
CA SER A 208 4.56 7.59 -1.48
C SER A 208 5.19 7.22 -2.83
N ARG A 209 4.35 6.94 -3.83
CA ARG A 209 4.78 6.58 -5.20
C ARG A 209 5.71 7.64 -5.83
N SER A 210 5.51 8.90 -5.51
CA SER A 210 6.34 10.01 -6.01
C SER A 210 7.73 10.05 -5.37
N GLY A 211 7.94 9.30 -4.28
CA GLY A 211 9.19 9.28 -3.54
C GLY A 211 9.44 10.56 -2.73
N ARG A 212 8.42 11.40 -2.62
CA ARG A 212 8.42 12.63 -1.83
C ARG A 212 7.86 12.34 -0.47
#